data_5728a0cbd99184e2a5f1c1dffc10ad23
#
_entry.id   5728a0cbd99184e2a5f1c1dffc10ad23
#
_cell.length_a   1.000
_cell.length_b   1.000
_cell.length_c   1.000
_cell.angle_alpha   90.00
_cell.angle_beta   90.00
_cell.angle_gamma   90.00
#
_symmetry.space_group_name_H-M   'P 1'
#
loop_
_entity.id
_entity.type
_entity.pdbx_description
1 polymer ?
#
loop_
_entity_poly.entity_id
_entity_poly.type
_entity_poly.pdbx_seq_one_letter_code
_entity_poly.pdbx_strand_id
1 'polypeptide(L)'
;TLQLAGTADQRARYLPGFAADPRALLAITFTEPDTASDYFVPHDAARYATTAVKVDDGWRLNGLKHFISNGNRASLYIVFAQTDTNRSLEHGSTAFLVPRDTAGLSIGRVHDKLGERLANNAEVIFSDCFIPDENVLGEPGQGFRVQQTFFPASNAYAAATVLGVAEAAYDRALAWGRQRVQGGRPIIQHDSVASDLAEMRMWLDATELYVLHAAWAGDHPEAWNPILGALPKVLASQVGWRVVTRAMELHGGYGYMKETGMEKLLRDAAAFLHSDGVNRSLLLKAAKQLR
;
A
#
# COMPACT_ATOMS: atom_id res chain seq x y z
N THR A 1 -9.39 2.93 -8.66
CA THR A 1 -8.88 2.84 -10.04
C THR A 1 -10.00 2.48 -11.02
N LEU A 2 -10.65 1.31 -10.92
CA LEU A 2 -11.71 0.89 -11.85
C LEU A 2 -12.87 1.90 -11.94
N GLN A 3 -13.30 2.47 -10.82
CA GLN A 3 -14.36 3.50 -10.78
C GLN A 3 -13.98 4.76 -11.58
N LEU A 4 -12.69 5.15 -11.54
CA LEU A 4 -12.21 6.39 -12.15
C LEU A 4 -11.74 6.21 -13.60
N ALA A 5 -11.13 5.09 -13.93
CA ALA A 5 -10.52 4.84 -15.24
C ALA A 5 -11.33 3.87 -16.12
N GLY A 6 -12.30 3.14 -15.55
CA GLY A 6 -13.12 2.18 -16.30
C GLY A 6 -14.20 2.84 -17.16
N THR A 7 -14.54 2.18 -18.26
CA THR A 7 -15.72 2.52 -19.07
C THR A 7 -17.02 2.22 -18.30
N ALA A 8 -18.15 2.71 -18.80
CA ALA A 8 -19.46 2.39 -18.23
C ALA A 8 -19.70 0.87 -18.20
N ASP A 9 -19.35 0.19 -19.29
CA ASP A 9 -19.54 -1.27 -19.44
C ASP A 9 -18.62 -2.06 -18.48
N GLN A 10 -17.37 -1.64 -18.33
CA GLN A 10 -16.44 -2.26 -17.37
C GLN A 10 -16.92 -2.09 -15.93
N ARG A 11 -17.40 -0.90 -15.56
CA ARG A 11 -17.99 -0.66 -14.24
C ARG A 11 -19.23 -1.50 -14.01
N ALA A 12 -20.14 -1.56 -14.99
CA ALA A 12 -21.37 -2.37 -14.91
C ALA A 12 -21.06 -3.88 -14.81
N ARG A 13 -20.02 -4.35 -15.51
CA ARG A 13 -19.60 -5.76 -15.51
C ARG A 13 -18.97 -6.20 -14.20
N TYR A 14 -18.08 -5.39 -13.60
CA TYR A 14 -17.25 -5.84 -12.49
C TYR A 14 -17.68 -5.31 -11.13
N LEU A 15 -18.14 -4.05 -10.99
CA LEU A 15 -18.40 -3.47 -9.68
C LEU A 15 -19.57 -4.13 -8.91
N PRO A 16 -20.67 -4.55 -9.53
CA PRO A 16 -21.77 -5.20 -8.80
C PRO A 16 -21.35 -6.47 -8.07
N GLY A 17 -20.41 -7.25 -8.64
CA GLY A 17 -19.90 -8.46 -8.00
C GLY A 17 -19.19 -8.17 -6.67
N PHE A 18 -18.43 -7.08 -6.59
CA PHE A 18 -17.78 -6.67 -5.36
C PHE A 18 -18.76 -6.10 -4.33
N ALA A 19 -19.82 -5.46 -4.77
CA ALA A 19 -20.86 -4.95 -3.86
C ALA A 19 -21.74 -6.08 -3.29
N ALA A 20 -21.95 -7.15 -4.05
CA ALA A 20 -22.82 -8.27 -3.68
C ALA A 20 -22.13 -9.33 -2.81
N ASP A 21 -20.83 -9.56 -2.97
CA ASP A 21 -20.06 -10.56 -2.19
C ASP A 21 -18.96 -9.88 -1.37
N PRO A 22 -19.09 -9.81 -0.04
CA PRO A 22 -18.06 -9.21 0.83
C PRO A 22 -16.73 -9.98 0.85
N ARG A 23 -16.69 -11.18 0.26
CA ARG A 23 -15.45 -11.97 0.08
C ARG A 23 -14.75 -11.68 -1.23
N ALA A 24 -15.41 -11.00 -2.17
CA ALA A 24 -14.82 -10.62 -3.44
C ALA A 24 -13.70 -9.59 -3.20
N LEU A 25 -12.50 -9.89 -3.69
CA LEU A 25 -11.32 -9.06 -3.54
C LEU A 25 -10.76 -8.69 -4.91
N LEU A 26 -10.25 -7.48 -4.99
CA LEU A 26 -9.50 -6.97 -6.13
C LEU A 26 -8.01 -6.92 -5.77
N ALA A 27 -7.15 -7.23 -6.72
CA ALA A 27 -5.72 -7.01 -6.63
C ALA A 27 -5.25 -6.00 -7.67
N ILE A 28 -4.39 -5.07 -7.26
CA ILE A 28 -3.69 -4.18 -8.18
C ILE A 28 -2.23 -4.61 -8.25
N THR A 29 -1.69 -4.75 -9.47
CA THR A 29 -0.43 -5.45 -9.66
C THR A 29 0.62 -4.55 -10.31
N PHE A 30 1.34 -3.78 -9.50
CA PHE A 30 2.44 -2.93 -9.97
C PHE A 30 3.79 -3.66 -9.91
N THR A 31 4.14 -4.13 -8.71
CA THR A 31 5.48 -4.58 -8.36
C THR A 31 5.88 -5.86 -9.08
N GLU A 32 7.12 -5.90 -9.52
CA GLU A 32 7.82 -7.05 -10.09
C GLU A 32 9.12 -7.28 -9.32
N PRO A 33 9.82 -8.41 -9.51
CA PRO A 33 11.10 -8.64 -8.83
C PRO A 33 12.10 -7.50 -8.99
N ASP A 34 12.20 -6.93 -10.19
CA ASP A 34 13.16 -5.90 -10.54
C ASP A 34 12.55 -4.51 -10.80
N THR A 35 11.23 -4.34 -10.59
CA THR A 35 10.54 -3.04 -10.78
C THR A 35 9.63 -2.76 -9.60
N ALA A 36 10.01 -1.80 -8.76
CA ALA A 36 9.25 -1.40 -7.56
C ALA A 36 9.17 0.12 -7.41
N SER A 37 10.26 0.79 -7.07
CA SER A 37 10.26 2.26 -6.90
C SER A 37 10.17 3.04 -8.21
N ASP A 38 10.47 2.40 -9.33
CA ASP A 38 10.49 3.00 -10.66
C ASP A 38 9.15 3.61 -11.07
N TYR A 39 8.04 3.03 -10.63
CA TYR A 39 6.72 3.59 -10.90
C TYR A 39 6.31 4.75 -9.96
N PHE A 40 7.06 5.01 -8.89
CA PHE A 40 6.92 6.23 -8.08
C PHE A 40 7.78 7.38 -8.59
N VAL A 41 8.96 7.05 -9.11
CA VAL A 41 9.94 8.02 -9.62
C VAL A 41 10.42 7.54 -10.99
N PRO A 42 9.55 7.58 -12.02
CA PRO A 42 9.89 7.05 -13.33
C PRO A 42 11.09 7.79 -13.95
N HIS A 43 11.83 7.04 -14.76
CA HIS A 43 12.97 7.50 -15.54
C HIS A 43 12.99 6.79 -16.90
N ASP A 44 13.78 7.27 -17.85
CA ASP A 44 13.74 6.82 -19.25
C ASP A 44 13.98 5.32 -19.44
N ALA A 45 14.76 4.69 -18.56
CA ALA A 45 15.04 3.26 -18.62
C ALA A 45 14.04 2.39 -17.82
N ALA A 46 13.13 2.99 -17.03
CA ALA A 46 12.17 2.23 -16.25
C ALA A 46 11.19 1.45 -17.14
N ARG A 47 11.07 0.15 -16.94
CA ARG A 47 10.20 -0.77 -17.71
C ARG A 47 9.56 -1.78 -16.78
N TYR A 48 8.36 -2.25 -17.14
CA TYR A 48 7.87 -3.52 -16.63
C TYR A 48 8.47 -4.68 -17.42
N ALA A 49 8.88 -5.74 -16.72
CA ALA A 49 9.27 -7.01 -17.33
C ALA A 49 8.04 -7.81 -17.80
N THR A 50 6.88 -7.61 -17.11
CA THR A 50 5.59 -8.11 -17.61
C THR A 50 5.23 -7.38 -18.89
N THR A 51 4.98 -8.13 -19.97
CA THR A 51 4.71 -7.58 -21.31
C THR A 51 3.32 -7.99 -21.79
N ALA A 52 2.71 -7.17 -22.63
CA ALA A 52 1.51 -7.52 -23.38
C ALA A 52 1.70 -7.17 -24.85
N VAL A 53 1.53 -8.17 -25.71
CA VAL A 53 1.67 -8.02 -27.17
C VAL A 53 0.30 -8.03 -27.81
N LYS A 54 0.03 -7.04 -28.66
CA LYS A 54 -1.23 -6.95 -29.41
C LYS A 54 -1.36 -8.13 -30.39
N VAL A 55 -2.53 -8.78 -30.38
CA VAL A 55 -2.98 -9.79 -31.34
C VAL A 55 -4.35 -9.36 -31.90
N ASP A 56 -4.93 -10.12 -32.84
CA ASP A 56 -6.11 -9.67 -33.58
C ASP A 56 -7.22 -9.05 -32.71
N ASP A 57 -7.78 -9.81 -31.76
CA ASP A 57 -8.94 -9.39 -30.94
C ASP A 57 -8.56 -9.06 -29.47
N GLY A 58 -7.29 -8.87 -29.18
CA GLY A 58 -6.85 -8.65 -27.80
C GLY A 58 -5.34 -8.60 -27.63
N TRP A 59 -4.86 -9.10 -26.51
CA TRP A 59 -3.47 -9.03 -26.07
C TRP A 59 -3.01 -10.36 -25.50
N ARG A 60 -1.75 -10.70 -25.70
CA ARG A 60 -1.07 -11.83 -25.04
C ARG A 60 -0.19 -11.29 -23.93
N LEU A 61 -0.57 -11.58 -22.69
CA LEU A 61 0.06 -11.12 -21.47
C LEU A 61 0.99 -12.20 -20.93
N ASN A 62 2.26 -11.81 -20.69
CA ASN A 62 3.30 -12.67 -20.12
C ASN A 62 4.09 -11.94 -19.06
N GLY A 63 4.41 -12.60 -17.95
CA GLY A 63 5.25 -12.05 -16.90
C GLY A 63 4.93 -12.51 -15.50
N LEU A 64 5.56 -11.85 -14.52
CA LEU A 64 5.45 -12.15 -13.10
C LEU A 64 5.27 -10.85 -12.30
N LYS A 65 4.22 -10.79 -11.52
CA LYS A 65 4.00 -9.73 -10.51
C LYS A 65 4.32 -10.26 -9.12
N HIS A 66 4.97 -9.43 -8.30
CA HIS A 66 5.55 -9.82 -7.02
C HIS A 66 4.97 -9.01 -5.86
N PHE A 67 4.86 -9.60 -4.67
CA PHE A 67 4.29 -8.99 -3.45
C PHE A 67 2.85 -8.48 -3.59
N ILE A 68 2.04 -9.10 -4.44
CA ILE A 68 0.70 -8.61 -4.74
C ILE A 68 -0.25 -8.89 -3.58
N SER A 69 -0.77 -7.82 -2.97
CA SER A 69 -1.81 -7.90 -1.95
C SER A 69 -3.06 -8.56 -2.52
N ASN A 70 -3.61 -9.53 -1.78
CA ASN A 70 -4.71 -10.39 -2.22
C ASN A 70 -4.39 -11.25 -3.47
N GLY A 71 -3.13 -11.31 -3.91
CA GLY A 71 -2.75 -11.96 -5.16
C GLY A 71 -3.26 -13.40 -5.30
N ASN A 72 -3.30 -14.17 -4.21
CA ASN A 72 -3.81 -15.54 -4.19
C ASN A 72 -5.35 -15.64 -3.97
N ARG A 73 -6.05 -14.52 -3.73
CA ARG A 73 -7.49 -14.51 -3.37
C ARG A 73 -8.36 -13.64 -4.25
N ALA A 74 -7.77 -12.69 -4.97
CA ALA A 74 -8.51 -11.77 -5.81
C ALA A 74 -9.30 -12.50 -6.90
N SER A 75 -10.51 -12.02 -7.16
CA SER A 75 -11.36 -12.46 -8.28
C SER A 75 -11.08 -11.66 -9.55
N LEU A 76 -10.50 -10.47 -9.43
CA LEU A 76 -10.11 -9.59 -10.52
C LEU A 76 -8.76 -8.94 -10.21
N TYR A 77 -7.90 -8.86 -11.22
CA TYR A 77 -6.61 -8.19 -11.16
C TYR A 77 -6.59 -6.98 -12.09
N ILE A 78 -6.09 -5.85 -11.61
CA ILE A 78 -5.68 -4.74 -12.46
C ILE A 78 -4.20 -4.90 -12.71
N VAL A 79 -3.82 -5.26 -13.94
CA VAL A 79 -2.46 -5.62 -14.31
C VAL A 79 -1.84 -4.54 -15.18
N PHE A 80 -0.66 -4.06 -14.79
CA PHE A 80 0.13 -3.12 -15.57
C PHE A 80 1.23 -3.88 -16.30
N ALA A 81 1.25 -3.77 -17.62
CA ALA A 81 2.23 -4.45 -18.48
C ALA A 81 2.84 -3.49 -19.50
N GLN A 82 4.06 -3.78 -19.90
CA GLN A 82 4.75 -3.06 -20.98
C GLN A 82 4.15 -3.49 -22.33
N THR A 83 3.61 -2.56 -23.08
CA THR A 83 3.06 -2.77 -24.43
C THR A 83 3.93 -2.18 -25.53
N ASP A 84 4.78 -1.20 -25.19
CA ASP A 84 5.85 -0.69 -26.06
C ASP A 84 7.18 -0.75 -25.30
N THR A 85 8.02 -1.71 -25.64
CA THR A 85 9.31 -1.96 -24.99
C THR A 85 10.38 -0.90 -25.32
N ASN A 86 10.13 -0.05 -26.32
CA ASN A 86 11.05 1.04 -26.66
C ASN A 86 10.85 2.29 -25.80
N ARG A 87 9.71 2.37 -25.09
CA ARG A 87 9.35 3.50 -24.23
C ARG A 87 9.46 3.12 -22.75
N SER A 88 9.59 4.13 -21.88
CA SER A 88 9.53 3.93 -20.43
C SER A 88 8.15 3.42 -19.99
N LEU A 89 8.07 2.87 -18.78
CA LEU A 89 6.77 2.44 -18.22
C LEU A 89 5.74 3.58 -18.20
N GLU A 90 6.20 4.83 -18.11
CA GLU A 90 5.34 6.02 -18.14
C GLU A 90 4.60 6.19 -19.47
N HIS A 91 5.26 5.86 -20.57
CA HIS A 91 4.75 6.09 -21.93
C HIS A 91 4.53 4.81 -22.74
N GLY A 92 4.92 3.65 -22.22
CA GLY A 92 4.84 2.36 -22.91
C GLY A 92 4.06 1.29 -22.15
N SER A 93 3.42 1.63 -21.02
CA SER A 93 2.63 0.66 -20.28
C SER A 93 1.13 0.78 -20.55
N THR A 94 0.42 -0.34 -20.40
CA THR A 94 -1.04 -0.43 -20.50
C THR A 94 -1.59 -1.13 -19.25
N ALA A 95 -2.77 -0.75 -18.80
CA ALA A 95 -3.48 -1.40 -17.72
C ALA A 95 -4.56 -2.36 -18.26
N PHE A 96 -4.70 -3.52 -17.64
CA PHE A 96 -5.63 -4.58 -18.05
C PHE A 96 -6.48 -5.05 -16.88
N LEU A 97 -7.75 -5.36 -17.15
CA LEU A 97 -8.65 -6.07 -16.23
C LEU A 97 -8.53 -7.57 -16.52
N VAL A 98 -7.99 -8.33 -15.59
CA VAL A 98 -7.73 -9.76 -15.75
C VAL A 98 -8.53 -10.54 -14.72
N PRO A 99 -9.62 -11.24 -15.11
CA PRO A 99 -10.36 -12.14 -14.23
C PRO A 99 -9.48 -13.29 -13.72
N ARG A 100 -9.81 -13.80 -12.54
CA ARG A 100 -9.07 -14.90 -11.89
C ARG A 100 -8.99 -16.19 -12.71
N ASP A 101 -10.04 -16.49 -13.46
CA ASP A 101 -10.20 -17.68 -14.28
C ASP A 101 -9.59 -17.56 -15.68
N THR A 102 -8.88 -16.45 -15.97
CA THR A 102 -8.17 -16.28 -17.24
C THR A 102 -7.16 -17.41 -17.43
N ALA A 103 -7.27 -18.11 -18.56
CA ALA A 103 -6.34 -19.19 -18.91
C ALA A 103 -4.89 -18.67 -18.94
N GLY A 104 -3.96 -19.42 -18.32
CA GLY A 104 -2.56 -19.03 -18.20
C GLY A 104 -2.23 -18.19 -16.95
N LEU A 105 -3.24 -17.70 -16.19
CA LEU A 105 -3.02 -17.07 -14.91
C LEU A 105 -2.81 -18.14 -13.84
N SER A 106 -1.73 -18.04 -13.09
CA SER A 106 -1.44 -18.90 -11.96
C SER A 106 -0.87 -18.12 -10.78
N ILE A 107 -0.94 -18.72 -9.60
CA ILE A 107 -0.40 -18.15 -8.36
C ILE A 107 0.89 -18.89 -8.01
N GLY A 108 1.95 -18.13 -7.86
CA GLY A 108 3.23 -18.63 -7.37
C GLY A 108 3.29 -18.66 -5.85
N ARG A 109 4.38 -18.18 -5.30
CA ARG A 109 4.60 -18.14 -3.85
C ARG A 109 3.62 -17.22 -3.15
N VAL A 110 3.02 -17.68 -2.05
CA VAL A 110 2.40 -16.83 -1.04
C VAL A 110 3.46 -16.53 0.02
N HIS A 111 3.76 -15.25 0.23
CA HIS A 111 4.91 -14.83 1.05
C HIS A 111 4.64 -15.00 2.55
N ASP A 112 5.60 -15.62 3.28
CA ASP A 112 5.62 -15.63 4.74
C ASP A 112 6.28 -14.34 5.24
N LYS A 113 5.47 -13.40 5.71
CA LYS A 113 5.92 -12.06 6.07
C LYS A 113 6.28 -11.94 7.55
N LEU A 114 7.12 -10.98 7.87
CA LEU A 114 7.45 -10.59 9.24
C LEU A 114 6.20 -10.12 10.00
N GLY A 115 5.47 -9.16 9.45
CA GLY A 115 4.25 -8.55 9.99
C GLY A 115 3.10 -8.55 8.98
N GLU A 116 1.97 -7.92 9.35
CA GLU A 116 0.75 -7.88 8.53
C GLU A 116 0.33 -9.26 8.01
N ARG A 117 0.47 -10.29 8.82
CA ARG A 117 0.33 -11.69 8.40
C ARG A 117 -1.10 -12.09 8.04
N LEU A 118 -2.10 -11.29 8.40
CA LEU A 118 -3.50 -11.47 7.99
C LEU A 118 -3.76 -11.04 6.54
N ALA A 119 -2.95 -10.10 6.02
CA ALA A 119 -2.98 -9.69 4.62
C ALA A 119 -2.04 -10.57 3.80
N ASN A 120 -2.56 -11.31 2.83
CA ASN A 120 -1.74 -12.16 1.97
C ASN A 120 -1.09 -11.34 0.87
N ASN A 121 0.19 -11.57 0.63
CA ASN A 121 0.91 -11.10 -0.56
C ASN A 121 1.41 -12.32 -1.33
N ALA A 122 1.23 -12.32 -2.64
CA ALA A 122 1.61 -13.46 -3.49
C ALA A 122 2.24 -13.02 -4.81
N GLU A 123 2.91 -13.97 -5.44
CA GLU A 123 3.30 -13.88 -6.84
C GLU A 123 2.09 -14.20 -7.72
N VAL A 124 1.90 -13.42 -8.80
CA VAL A 124 0.88 -13.64 -9.82
C VAL A 124 1.61 -13.81 -11.15
N ILE A 125 1.44 -14.97 -11.77
CA ILE A 125 2.16 -15.38 -12.97
C ILE A 125 1.20 -15.39 -14.14
N PHE A 126 1.63 -14.83 -15.25
CA PHE A 126 0.91 -14.79 -16.52
C PHE A 126 1.74 -15.53 -17.58
N SER A 127 1.16 -16.58 -18.15
CA SER A 127 1.77 -17.41 -19.19
C SER A 127 0.84 -17.46 -20.38
N ASP A 128 1.13 -16.64 -21.38
CA ASP A 128 0.35 -16.53 -22.62
C ASP A 128 -1.14 -16.25 -22.38
N CYS A 129 -1.47 -15.43 -21.37
CA CYS A 129 -2.84 -15.10 -21.04
C CYS A 129 -3.47 -14.24 -22.15
N PHE A 130 -4.58 -14.69 -22.72
CA PHE A 130 -5.34 -13.87 -23.66
C PHE A 130 -6.25 -12.89 -22.92
N ILE A 131 -6.09 -11.62 -23.23
CA ILE A 131 -6.88 -10.52 -22.66
C ILE A 131 -7.60 -9.81 -23.81
N PRO A 132 -8.93 -9.85 -23.89
CA PRO A 132 -9.68 -9.19 -24.96
C PRO A 132 -9.54 -7.66 -24.87
N ASP A 133 -9.70 -6.98 -26.00
CA ASP A 133 -9.55 -5.51 -26.07
C ASP A 133 -10.48 -4.77 -25.11
N GLU A 134 -11.69 -5.28 -24.89
CA GLU A 134 -12.66 -4.71 -23.95
C GLU A 134 -12.20 -4.71 -22.50
N ASN A 135 -11.14 -5.46 -22.16
CA ASN A 135 -10.54 -5.52 -20.84
C ASN A 135 -9.31 -4.60 -20.69
N VAL A 136 -8.98 -3.79 -21.70
CA VAL A 136 -8.02 -2.70 -21.52
C VAL A 136 -8.65 -1.65 -20.62
N LEU A 137 -7.98 -1.29 -19.53
CA LEU A 137 -8.45 -0.26 -18.60
C LEU A 137 -7.83 1.10 -18.98
N GLY A 138 -8.66 2.03 -19.40
CA GLY A 138 -8.22 3.26 -20.06
C GLY A 138 -7.83 3.01 -21.51
N GLU A 139 -6.78 3.68 -21.99
CA GLU A 139 -6.29 3.57 -23.36
C GLU A 139 -4.96 2.81 -23.41
N PRO A 140 -4.65 2.09 -24.50
CA PRO A 140 -3.33 1.50 -24.71
C PRO A 140 -2.22 2.55 -24.62
N GLY A 141 -1.12 2.22 -23.94
CA GLY A 141 -0.01 3.15 -23.69
C GLY A 141 -0.26 4.17 -22.57
N GLN A 142 -1.43 4.17 -21.94
CA GLN A 142 -1.81 5.09 -20.86
C GLN A 142 -1.85 4.41 -19.47
N GLY A 143 -1.20 3.28 -19.31
CA GLY A 143 -1.20 2.53 -18.04
C GLY A 143 -0.70 3.37 -16.87
N PHE A 144 0.33 4.17 -17.05
CA PHE A 144 0.84 5.05 -16.02
C PHE A 144 -0.20 6.10 -15.57
N ARG A 145 -0.98 6.65 -16.50
CA ARG A 145 -2.07 7.57 -16.17
C ARG A 145 -3.15 6.88 -15.33
N VAL A 146 -3.51 5.65 -15.70
CA VAL A 146 -4.45 4.81 -14.91
C VAL A 146 -3.89 4.57 -13.50
N GLN A 147 -2.61 4.25 -13.39
CA GLN A 147 -1.91 4.04 -12.12
C GLN A 147 -1.99 5.28 -11.21
N GLN A 148 -1.86 6.49 -11.77
CA GLN A 148 -1.94 7.73 -10.99
C GLN A 148 -3.31 7.96 -10.34
N THR A 149 -4.39 7.33 -10.80
CA THR A 149 -5.71 7.40 -10.15
C THR A 149 -5.78 6.64 -8.82
N PHE A 150 -4.82 5.74 -8.56
CA PHE A 150 -4.79 4.91 -7.35
C PHE A 150 -4.18 5.63 -6.15
N PHE A 151 -3.06 6.32 -6.35
CA PHE A 151 -2.22 6.82 -5.25
C PHE A 151 -2.84 7.87 -4.34
N PRO A 152 -3.73 8.79 -4.77
CA PRO A 152 -4.32 9.75 -3.87
C PRO A 152 -5.04 9.09 -2.69
N ALA A 153 -5.85 8.07 -2.95
CA ALA A 153 -6.55 7.33 -1.90
C ALA A 153 -5.63 6.32 -1.17
N SER A 154 -4.81 5.57 -1.92
CA SER A 154 -3.98 4.48 -1.38
C SER A 154 -3.02 4.95 -0.28
N ASN A 155 -2.30 6.05 -0.51
CA ASN A 155 -1.33 6.54 0.46
C ASN A 155 -2.00 7.08 1.73
N ALA A 156 -3.21 7.65 1.65
CA ALA A 156 -3.99 8.05 2.82
C ALA A 156 -4.43 6.82 3.63
N TYR A 157 -4.87 5.74 2.97
CA TYR A 157 -5.24 4.48 3.64
C TYR A 157 -4.04 3.81 4.30
N ALA A 158 -2.89 3.74 3.62
CA ALA A 158 -1.67 3.19 4.21
C ALA A 158 -1.23 3.99 5.44
N ALA A 159 -1.32 5.32 5.38
CA ALA A 159 -1.03 6.20 6.51
C ALA A 159 -1.98 5.95 7.69
N ALA A 160 -3.28 5.85 7.42
CA ALA A 160 -4.29 5.56 8.45
C ALA A 160 -4.07 4.18 9.09
N THR A 161 -3.68 3.17 8.30
CA THR A 161 -3.43 1.82 8.79
C THR A 161 -2.27 1.79 9.79
N VAL A 162 -1.14 2.39 9.45
CA VAL A 162 0.02 2.43 10.38
C VAL A 162 -0.25 3.32 11.59
N LEU A 163 -1.04 4.39 11.43
CA LEU A 163 -1.48 5.22 12.55
C LEU A 163 -2.30 4.38 13.55
N GLY A 164 -3.22 3.55 13.07
CA GLY A 164 -3.99 2.64 13.94
C GLY A 164 -3.12 1.61 14.68
N VAL A 165 -2.04 1.11 14.05
CA VAL A 165 -1.05 0.27 14.73
C VAL A 165 -0.34 1.04 15.85
N ALA A 166 0.03 2.30 15.59
CA ALA A 166 0.71 3.16 16.55
C ALA A 166 -0.21 3.57 17.72
N GLU A 167 -1.48 3.89 17.44
CA GLU A 167 -2.50 4.14 18.48
C GLU A 167 -2.66 2.93 19.39
N ALA A 168 -2.79 1.73 18.83
CA ALA A 168 -2.91 0.51 19.62
C ALA A 168 -1.66 0.27 20.51
N ALA A 169 -0.48 0.64 20.05
CA ALA A 169 0.75 0.55 20.83
C ALA A 169 0.77 1.59 21.98
N TYR A 170 0.37 2.81 21.69
CA TYR A 170 0.24 3.87 22.68
C TYR A 170 -0.75 3.51 23.78
N ASP A 171 -1.95 3.05 23.43
CA ASP A 171 -2.97 2.67 24.40
C ASP A 171 -2.49 1.56 25.34
N ARG A 172 -1.77 0.57 24.80
CA ARG A 172 -1.15 -0.49 25.60
C ARG A 172 -0.06 0.07 26.52
N ALA A 173 0.78 0.96 26.02
CA ALA A 173 1.83 1.58 26.83
C ALA A 173 1.24 2.43 27.96
N LEU A 174 0.19 3.18 27.69
CA LEU A 174 -0.53 3.99 28.69
C LEU A 174 -1.16 3.10 29.77
N ALA A 175 -1.85 2.03 29.38
CA ALA A 175 -2.44 1.07 30.29
C ALA A 175 -1.37 0.38 31.16
N TRP A 176 -0.27 -0.06 30.54
CA TRP A 176 0.89 -0.65 31.21
C TRP A 176 1.52 0.34 32.20
N GLY A 177 1.72 1.59 31.81
CA GLY A 177 2.26 2.62 32.65
C GLY A 177 1.48 2.87 33.94
N ARG A 178 0.15 2.73 33.86
CA ARG A 178 -0.76 2.87 35.03
C ARG A 178 -0.74 1.67 35.98
N GLN A 179 -0.44 0.48 35.48
CA GLN A 179 -0.51 -0.77 36.24
C GLN A 179 0.84 -1.26 36.72
N ARG A 180 1.89 -1.09 35.93
CA ARG A 180 3.22 -1.59 36.24
C ARG A 180 3.88 -0.80 37.33
N VAL A 181 4.26 -1.45 38.41
CA VAL A 181 5.02 -0.83 39.52
C VAL A 181 6.50 -1.13 39.38
N GLN A 182 7.32 -0.09 39.32
CA GLN A 182 8.77 -0.12 39.43
C GLN A 182 9.25 1.14 40.15
N GLY A 183 10.36 1.06 40.90
CA GLY A 183 10.83 2.18 41.72
C GLY A 183 9.81 2.62 42.79
N GLY A 184 9.02 1.63 43.29
CA GLY A 184 8.08 1.84 44.40
C GLY A 184 6.72 2.48 44.02
N ARG A 185 6.46 2.76 42.73
CA ARG A 185 5.21 3.38 42.27
C ARG A 185 4.86 2.94 40.82
N PRO A 186 3.60 3.16 40.36
CA PRO A 186 3.27 2.99 38.94
C PRO A 186 4.24 3.76 38.04
N ILE A 187 4.72 3.14 36.95
CA ILE A 187 5.77 3.75 36.16
C ILE A 187 5.35 5.06 35.51
N ILE A 188 4.06 5.29 35.26
CA ILE A 188 3.54 6.56 34.75
C ILE A 188 3.80 7.75 35.69
N GLN A 189 4.05 7.49 36.98
CA GLN A 189 4.36 8.53 37.97
C GLN A 189 5.85 8.95 37.95
N HIS A 190 6.66 8.35 37.11
CA HIS A 190 8.00 8.82 36.82
C HIS A 190 7.94 9.84 35.68
N ASP A 191 8.52 11.01 35.87
CA ASP A 191 8.46 12.14 34.92
C ASP A 191 8.95 11.77 33.51
N SER A 192 9.96 10.92 33.43
CA SER A 192 10.47 10.44 32.12
C SER A 192 9.40 9.63 31.37
N VAL A 193 8.70 8.72 32.03
CA VAL A 193 7.65 7.91 31.40
C VAL A 193 6.44 8.75 31.03
N ALA A 194 6.03 9.68 31.92
CA ALA A 194 4.93 10.60 31.65
C ALA A 194 5.25 11.52 30.46
N SER A 195 6.49 12.03 30.39
CA SER A 195 6.96 12.85 29.26
C SER A 195 6.98 12.07 27.96
N ASP A 196 7.46 10.82 27.95
CA ASP A 196 7.45 9.96 26.78
C ASP A 196 6.03 9.73 26.25
N LEU A 197 5.08 9.42 27.12
CA LEU A 197 3.68 9.22 26.75
C LEU A 197 3.05 10.50 26.18
N ALA A 198 3.36 11.67 26.77
CA ALA A 198 2.87 12.95 26.27
C ALA A 198 3.44 13.26 24.87
N GLU A 199 4.73 13.00 24.66
CA GLU A 199 5.37 13.19 23.35
C GLU A 199 4.79 12.24 22.28
N MET A 200 4.57 10.98 22.64
CA MET A 200 3.91 10.00 21.74
C MET A 200 2.51 10.48 21.34
N ARG A 201 1.70 10.98 22.28
CA ARG A 201 0.37 11.51 22.00
C ARG A 201 0.43 12.70 21.04
N MET A 202 1.34 13.63 21.28
CA MET A 202 1.55 14.79 20.41
C MET A 202 1.86 14.38 18.97
N TRP A 203 2.73 13.39 18.77
CA TRP A 203 3.04 12.87 17.42
C TRP A 203 1.84 12.22 16.74
N LEU A 204 1.08 11.43 17.49
CA LEU A 204 -0.10 10.76 16.98
C LEU A 204 -1.16 11.78 16.55
N ASP A 205 -1.48 12.76 17.40
CA ASP A 205 -2.47 13.82 17.10
C ASP A 205 -2.08 14.62 15.85
N ALA A 206 -0.83 15.04 15.76
CA ALA A 206 -0.33 15.79 14.60
C ALA A 206 -0.39 14.96 13.31
N THR A 207 -0.07 13.66 13.41
CA THR A 207 -0.09 12.75 12.27
C THR A 207 -1.51 12.47 11.82
N GLU A 208 -2.44 12.25 12.75
CA GLU A 208 -3.86 12.03 12.47
C GLU A 208 -4.46 13.21 11.69
N LEU A 209 -4.23 14.44 12.15
CA LEU A 209 -4.71 15.63 11.44
C LEU A 209 -4.17 15.71 10.00
N TYR A 210 -2.92 15.33 9.80
CA TYR A 210 -2.34 15.35 8.44
C TYR A 210 -2.91 14.23 7.56
N VAL A 211 -3.16 13.05 8.10
CA VAL A 211 -3.82 11.94 7.39
C VAL A 211 -5.26 12.31 7.02
N LEU A 212 -6.01 12.87 7.96
CA LEU A 212 -7.38 13.34 7.73
C LEU A 212 -7.43 14.45 6.67
N HIS A 213 -6.48 15.38 6.69
CA HIS A 213 -6.37 16.42 5.64
C HIS A 213 -6.12 15.79 4.26
N ALA A 214 -5.23 14.79 4.16
CA ALA A 214 -4.98 14.12 2.88
C ALA A 214 -6.19 13.34 2.37
N ALA A 215 -6.91 12.67 3.27
CA ALA A 215 -8.14 11.95 2.94
C ALA A 215 -9.22 12.92 2.44
N TRP A 216 -9.45 14.01 3.18
CA TRP A 216 -10.41 15.05 2.79
C TRP A 216 -10.07 15.68 1.44
N ALA A 217 -8.79 16.04 1.22
CA ALA A 217 -8.34 16.62 -0.04
C ALA A 217 -8.48 15.63 -1.22
N GLY A 218 -8.41 14.32 -0.96
CA GLY A 218 -8.67 13.30 -1.97
C GLY A 218 -10.11 13.30 -2.50
N ASP A 219 -11.06 13.71 -1.68
CA ASP A 219 -12.49 13.86 -2.04
C ASP A 219 -12.81 15.26 -2.59
N HIS A 220 -11.85 16.19 -2.53
CA HIS A 220 -12.00 17.60 -2.94
C HIS A 220 -10.91 17.97 -3.95
N PRO A 221 -11.13 17.71 -5.25
CA PRO A 221 -10.11 17.93 -6.28
C PRO A 221 -9.52 19.34 -6.33
N GLU A 222 -10.31 20.35 -5.94
CA GLU A 222 -9.89 21.76 -5.84
C GLU A 222 -8.88 22.03 -4.72
N ALA A 223 -8.88 21.18 -3.69
CA ALA A 223 -7.96 21.25 -2.55
C ALA A 223 -6.77 20.30 -2.68
N TRP A 224 -6.78 19.44 -3.72
CA TRP A 224 -5.75 18.41 -3.89
C TRP A 224 -4.39 19.02 -4.23
N ASN A 225 -3.41 18.71 -3.38
CA ASN A 225 -1.99 18.96 -3.67
C ASN A 225 -1.29 17.60 -3.85
N PRO A 226 -0.57 17.37 -4.98
CA PRO A 226 0.09 16.09 -5.26
C PRO A 226 1.05 15.59 -4.16
N ILE A 227 1.61 16.47 -3.33
CA ILE A 227 2.45 16.07 -2.20
C ILE A 227 1.66 15.28 -1.14
N LEU A 228 0.34 15.51 -1.02
CA LEU A 228 -0.54 14.78 -0.11
C LEU A 228 -0.68 13.29 -0.49
N GLY A 229 -0.39 12.94 -1.74
CA GLY A 229 -0.29 11.56 -2.20
C GLY A 229 1.03 10.87 -1.81
N ALA A 230 1.85 11.46 -0.93
CA ALA A 230 3.13 10.90 -0.49
C ALA A 230 3.47 11.19 0.97
N LEU A 231 3.50 12.47 1.35
CA LEU A 231 4.04 12.90 2.64
C LEU A 231 3.27 12.39 3.87
N PRO A 232 1.92 12.28 3.88
CA PRO A 232 1.20 11.73 5.03
C PRO A 232 1.61 10.29 5.34
N LYS A 233 1.81 9.46 4.32
CA LYS A 233 2.27 8.07 4.50
C LYS A 233 3.70 8.02 5.05
N VAL A 234 4.59 8.87 4.55
CA VAL A 234 5.96 8.97 5.07
C VAL A 234 5.95 9.37 6.54
N LEU A 235 5.22 10.42 6.90
CA LEU A 235 5.10 10.87 8.29
C LEU A 235 4.51 9.77 9.17
N ALA A 236 3.37 9.21 8.79
CA ALA A 236 2.68 8.20 9.57
C ALA A 236 3.54 6.94 9.81
N SER A 237 4.29 6.48 8.80
CA SER A 237 5.17 5.32 8.97
C SER A 237 6.38 5.60 9.88
N GLN A 238 6.95 6.81 9.81
CA GLN A 238 8.06 7.20 10.68
C GLN A 238 7.59 7.41 12.13
N VAL A 239 6.47 8.11 12.33
CA VAL A 239 5.86 8.29 13.64
C VAL A 239 5.39 6.95 14.20
N GLY A 240 4.72 6.12 13.39
CA GLY A 240 4.26 4.80 13.79
C GLY A 240 5.41 3.92 14.29
N TRP A 241 6.51 3.86 13.55
CA TRP A 241 7.71 3.15 13.99
C TRP A 241 8.25 3.68 15.31
N ARG A 242 8.36 5.01 15.45
CA ARG A 242 8.87 5.67 16.66
C ARG A 242 7.98 5.41 17.87
N VAL A 243 6.67 5.52 17.71
CA VAL A 243 5.70 5.27 18.79
C VAL A 243 5.72 3.80 19.23
N VAL A 244 5.70 2.87 18.28
CA VAL A 244 5.67 1.44 18.60
C VAL A 244 6.95 0.97 19.27
N THR A 245 8.13 1.45 18.82
CA THR A 245 9.41 1.14 19.47
C THR A 245 9.46 1.71 20.87
N ARG A 246 9.00 2.94 21.07
CA ARG A 246 8.98 3.57 22.41
C ARG A 246 7.99 2.86 23.35
N ALA A 247 6.80 2.49 22.84
CA ALA A 247 5.82 1.71 23.60
C ALA A 247 6.40 0.35 24.05
N MET A 248 7.15 -0.32 23.17
CA MET A 248 7.82 -1.58 23.49
C MET A 248 8.89 -1.39 24.58
N GLU A 249 9.68 -0.32 24.51
CA GLU A 249 10.67 0.03 25.55
C GLU A 249 10.03 0.24 26.91
N LEU A 250 8.89 0.96 26.98
CA LEU A 250 8.14 1.21 28.21
C LEU A 250 7.61 -0.09 28.86
N HIS A 251 7.37 -1.13 28.06
CA HIS A 251 7.00 -2.46 28.58
C HIS A 251 8.21 -3.24 29.13
N GLY A 252 9.45 -2.80 28.83
CA GLY A 252 10.66 -3.53 29.21
C GLY A 252 10.69 -4.95 28.61
N GLY A 253 11.18 -5.93 29.36
CA GLY A 253 11.25 -7.33 28.88
C GLY A 253 9.90 -7.91 28.47
N TYR A 254 8.79 -7.45 29.07
CA TYR A 254 7.44 -7.86 28.67
C TYR A 254 7.08 -7.42 27.25
N GLY A 255 7.58 -6.27 26.81
CA GLY A 255 7.34 -5.79 25.44
C GLY A 255 7.94 -6.70 24.37
N TYR A 256 9.02 -7.40 24.70
CA TYR A 256 9.68 -8.35 23.79
C TYR A 256 9.00 -9.73 23.75
N MET A 257 8.19 -10.06 24.77
CA MET A 257 7.48 -11.33 24.86
C MET A 257 6.16 -11.28 24.08
N LYS A 258 5.72 -12.42 23.54
CA LYS A 258 4.50 -12.53 22.73
C LYS A 258 3.21 -12.28 23.53
N GLU A 259 3.20 -12.51 24.82
CA GLU A 259 2.05 -12.45 25.72
C GLU A 259 1.41 -11.05 25.73
N THR A 260 2.20 -10.00 25.61
CA THR A 260 1.69 -8.61 25.57
C THR A 260 1.18 -8.21 24.20
N GLY A 261 1.60 -8.91 23.13
CA GLY A 261 1.30 -8.59 21.76
C GLY A 261 1.98 -7.29 21.24
N MET A 262 2.90 -6.69 22.00
CA MET A 262 3.67 -5.53 21.57
C MET A 262 4.61 -5.88 20.40
N GLU A 263 5.21 -7.08 20.46
CA GLU A 263 6.09 -7.57 19.39
C GLU A 263 5.35 -7.68 18.03
N LYS A 264 4.04 -8.00 18.07
CA LYS A 264 3.21 -8.02 16.86
C LYS A 264 3.06 -6.62 16.27
N LEU A 265 2.77 -5.61 17.09
CA LEU A 265 2.62 -4.23 16.62
C LEU A 265 3.95 -3.71 16.03
N LEU A 266 5.09 -4.09 16.62
CA LEU A 266 6.41 -3.75 16.08
C LEU A 266 6.62 -4.35 14.68
N ARG A 267 6.30 -5.65 14.51
CA ARG A 267 6.44 -6.33 13.22
C ARG A 267 5.49 -5.76 12.16
N ASP A 268 4.27 -5.40 12.56
CA ASP A 268 3.30 -4.80 11.65
C ASP A 268 3.71 -3.38 11.24
N ALA A 269 4.17 -2.54 12.17
CA ALA A 269 4.66 -1.19 11.88
C ALA A 269 5.87 -1.19 10.92
N ALA A 270 6.76 -2.18 11.03
CA ALA A 270 7.94 -2.30 10.18
C ALA A 270 7.58 -2.39 8.68
N ALA A 271 6.43 -2.97 8.32
CA ALA A 271 5.99 -3.11 6.94
C ALA A 271 5.84 -1.74 6.25
N PHE A 272 5.30 -0.75 6.94
CA PHE A 272 4.98 0.56 6.37
C PHE A 272 6.20 1.44 6.09
N LEU A 273 7.38 1.07 6.54
CA LEU A 273 8.62 1.74 6.10
C LEU A 273 8.91 1.47 4.61
N HIS A 274 8.33 0.39 4.06
CA HIS A 274 8.62 -0.13 2.72
C HIS A 274 7.36 -0.28 1.84
N SER A 275 6.23 -0.73 2.40
CA SER A 275 4.98 -0.94 1.66
C SER A 275 4.36 0.37 1.20
N ASP A 276 3.49 0.31 0.20
CA ASP A 276 2.82 1.48 -0.41
C ASP A 276 3.79 2.59 -0.85
N GLY A 277 4.99 2.17 -1.23
CA GLY A 277 6.11 3.02 -1.60
C GLY A 277 7.13 3.17 -0.48
N VAL A 278 8.38 2.86 -0.79
CA VAL A 278 9.52 3.12 0.10
C VAL A 278 9.56 4.60 0.44
N ASN A 279 9.64 4.94 1.72
CA ASN A 279 9.61 6.34 2.20
C ASN A 279 10.55 7.26 1.42
N ARG A 280 11.75 6.79 1.08
CA ARG A 280 12.72 7.60 0.33
C ARG A 280 12.23 7.95 -1.07
N SER A 281 11.60 7.00 -1.78
CA SER A 281 11.03 7.23 -3.11
C SER A 281 9.84 8.19 -3.06
N LEU A 282 9.00 8.08 -2.02
CA LEU A 282 7.88 9.01 -1.82
C LEU A 282 8.36 10.44 -1.52
N LEU A 283 9.44 10.60 -0.73
CA LEU A 283 10.07 11.91 -0.52
C LEU A 283 10.62 12.49 -1.82
N LEU A 284 11.24 11.67 -2.67
CA LEU A 284 11.72 12.11 -3.98
C LEU A 284 10.56 12.50 -4.92
N LYS A 285 9.46 11.72 -4.89
CA LYS A 285 8.23 12.06 -5.62
C LYS A 285 7.68 13.42 -5.18
N ALA A 286 7.57 13.65 -3.86
CA ALA A 286 7.11 14.93 -3.31
C ALA A 286 8.06 16.07 -3.68
N ALA A 287 9.39 15.86 -3.58
CA ALA A 287 10.39 16.88 -3.93
C ALA A 287 10.33 17.34 -5.39
N LYS A 288 9.92 16.46 -6.33
CA LYS A 288 9.70 16.85 -7.73
C LYS A 288 8.56 17.85 -7.88
N GLN A 289 7.59 17.87 -6.97
CA GLN A 289 6.45 18.83 -6.98
C GLN A 289 6.84 20.21 -6.41
N LEU A 290 8.00 20.33 -5.78
CA LEU A 290 8.50 21.59 -5.22
C LEU A 290 9.38 22.37 -6.21
N ARG A 291 9.70 21.77 -7.35
CA ARG A 291 10.53 22.34 -8.42
C ARG A 291 9.69 22.81 -9.59
#